data_735783202a93987477672ae18ad4bd48
#
_entry.id   735783202a93987477672ae18ad4bd48
#
_cell.length_a   1.000
_cell.length_b   1.000
_cell.length_c   1.000
_cell.angle_alpha   90.00
_cell.angle_beta   90.00
_cell.angle_gamma   90.00
#
_symmetry.space_group_name_H-M   'P 1'
#
loop_
_entity.id
_entity.type
_entity.pdbx_description
1 polymer ?
#
loop_
_entity_poly.entity_id
_entity_poly.type
_entity_poly.pdbx_seq_one_letter_code
_entity_poly.pdbx_strand_id
1 'polypeptide(L)'
;MASSCSTSLLVLLFAVFFTLPRFSVASNEFQVGGSKGWVVPSANDTNFYIDWASNNRFHVVFKYKKDSVMEVGGADYTSCNTTHPTLFSNSGNSVFKLDHSGTFYFISGASGHCERGQKTIVRVMVDESLPEHAKSSSYHVPIEVSQMIFFQFVLTCVASYVI
;
A
#
# COMPACT_ATOMS: atom_id res chain seq x y z
N MET A 1 24.48 -15.71 -46.81
CA MET A 1 23.15 -16.17 -46.33
C MET A 1 23.06 -16.36 -44.81
N ALA A 2 24.04 -15.92 -44.04
CA ALA A 2 24.06 -16.08 -42.57
C ALA A 2 23.41 -14.89 -41.81
N SER A 3 23.10 -13.78 -42.47
CA SER A 3 22.64 -12.53 -41.80
C SER A 3 21.16 -12.51 -41.41
N SER A 4 20.32 -13.29 -42.10
CA SER A 4 18.86 -13.22 -41.88
C SER A 4 18.37 -14.04 -40.67
N CYS A 5 19.10 -15.05 -40.24
CA CYS A 5 18.72 -15.91 -39.12
C CYS A 5 18.97 -15.20 -37.77
N SER A 6 20.02 -14.37 -37.69
CA SER A 6 20.41 -13.63 -36.47
C SER A 6 19.41 -12.55 -36.11
N THR A 7 18.87 -11.82 -37.09
CA THR A 7 17.90 -10.75 -36.85
C THR A 7 16.53 -11.28 -36.39
N SER A 8 16.09 -12.42 -36.94
CA SER A 8 14.86 -13.08 -36.51
C SER A 8 14.94 -13.58 -35.08
N LEU A 9 16.08 -14.11 -34.65
CA LEU A 9 16.29 -14.59 -33.28
C LEU A 9 16.26 -13.41 -32.28
N LEU A 10 16.89 -12.28 -32.62
CA LEU A 10 16.88 -11.08 -31.81
C LEU A 10 15.47 -10.49 -31.63
N VAL A 11 14.67 -10.47 -32.71
CA VAL A 11 13.28 -9.99 -32.64
C VAL A 11 12.42 -10.91 -31.77
N LEU A 12 12.60 -12.23 -31.87
CA LEU A 12 11.89 -13.19 -31.00
C LEU A 12 12.27 -13.02 -29.53
N LEU A 13 13.53 -12.83 -29.21
CA LEU A 13 13.99 -12.58 -27.83
C LEU A 13 13.43 -11.26 -27.28
N PHE A 14 13.38 -10.23 -28.11
CA PHE A 14 12.75 -8.96 -27.72
C PHE A 14 11.24 -9.11 -27.48
N ALA A 15 10.53 -9.83 -28.32
CA ALA A 15 9.11 -10.10 -28.16
C ALA A 15 8.81 -10.87 -26.88
N VAL A 16 9.60 -11.89 -26.54
CA VAL A 16 9.48 -12.66 -25.30
C VAL A 16 9.73 -11.79 -24.08
N PHE A 17 10.70 -10.87 -24.13
CA PHE A 17 11.01 -9.98 -23.01
C PHE A 17 9.84 -9.01 -22.69
N PHE A 18 9.12 -8.53 -23.70
CA PHE A 18 7.97 -7.64 -23.52
C PHE A 18 6.68 -8.36 -23.14
N THR A 19 6.60 -9.69 -23.35
CA THR A 19 5.42 -10.49 -22.98
C THR A 19 5.49 -11.09 -21.58
N LEU A 20 6.61 -10.95 -20.85
CA LEU A 20 6.72 -11.42 -19.48
C LEU A 20 5.71 -10.70 -18.58
N PRO A 21 4.84 -11.45 -17.87
CA PRO A 21 3.85 -10.85 -16.99
C PRO A 21 4.57 -10.07 -15.89
N ARG A 22 4.25 -8.79 -15.76
CA ARG A 22 4.68 -7.98 -14.63
C ARG A 22 3.86 -8.42 -13.44
N PHE A 23 4.45 -9.15 -12.52
CA PHE A 23 3.82 -9.45 -11.25
C PHE A 23 3.68 -8.15 -10.45
N SER A 24 2.49 -7.60 -10.46
CA SER A 24 2.11 -6.53 -9.55
C SER A 24 1.77 -7.15 -8.21
N VAL A 25 2.54 -6.84 -7.18
CA VAL A 25 2.16 -7.19 -5.81
C VAL A 25 0.98 -6.29 -5.45
N ALA A 26 -0.21 -6.87 -5.44
CA ALA A 26 -1.39 -6.16 -4.96
C ALA A 26 -1.24 -5.93 -3.45
N SER A 27 -1.13 -4.68 -3.03
CA SER A 27 -1.26 -4.31 -1.63
C SER A 27 -2.73 -4.41 -1.23
N ASN A 28 -3.04 -5.09 -0.15
CA ASN A 28 -4.39 -5.12 0.38
C ASN A 28 -4.73 -3.74 0.96
N GLU A 29 -5.58 -3.00 0.25
CA GLU A 29 -6.10 -1.71 0.69
C GLU A 29 -7.51 -1.89 1.23
N PHE A 30 -7.77 -1.38 2.44
CA PHE A 30 -9.07 -1.45 3.07
C PHE A 30 -9.71 -0.07 3.11
N GLN A 31 -10.84 0.09 2.40
CA GLN A 31 -11.58 1.35 2.42
C GLN A 31 -12.31 1.51 3.76
N VAL A 32 -11.97 2.58 4.49
CA VAL A 32 -12.60 2.91 5.78
C VAL A 32 -14.09 3.15 5.59
N GLY A 33 -14.89 2.46 6.41
CA GLY A 33 -16.34 2.50 6.32
C GLY A 33 -16.94 1.71 5.15
N GLY A 34 -16.12 0.92 4.42
CA GLY A 34 -16.58 0.10 3.31
C GLY A 34 -17.29 0.93 2.24
N SER A 35 -18.45 0.48 1.77
CA SER A 35 -19.22 1.17 0.72
C SER A 35 -19.76 2.55 1.12
N LYS A 36 -19.93 2.83 2.42
CA LYS A 36 -20.37 4.14 2.91
C LYS A 36 -19.25 5.19 2.85
N GLY A 37 -17.98 4.77 2.94
CA GLY A 37 -16.81 5.64 2.97
C GLY A 37 -16.66 6.42 4.27
N TRP A 38 -15.89 7.50 4.22
CA TRP A 38 -15.58 8.35 5.37
C TRP A 38 -16.63 9.47 5.50
N VAL A 39 -17.67 9.22 6.30
CA VAL A 39 -18.82 10.12 6.52
C VAL A 39 -19.22 10.12 7.99
N VAL A 40 -20.02 11.10 8.42
CA VAL A 40 -20.60 11.06 9.77
C VAL A 40 -21.55 9.87 9.90
N PRO A 41 -21.34 8.97 10.88
CA PRO A 41 -22.25 7.84 11.10
C PRO A 41 -23.67 8.31 11.46
N SER A 42 -24.65 7.41 11.26
CA SER A 42 -26.00 7.67 11.75
C SER A 42 -26.02 7.72 13.29
N ALA A 43 -26.95 8.48 13.87
CA ALA A 43 -27.06 8.65 15.34
C ALA A 43 -27.19 7.33 16.11
N ASN A 44 -27.69 6.28 15.47
CA ASN A 44 -27.86 4.95 16.08
C ASN A 44 -26.64 4.03 15.88
N ASP A 45 -25.58 4.49 15.21
CA ASP A 45 -24.42 3.68 14.83
C ASP A 45 -23.10 4.36 15.22
N THR A 46 -22.98 4.72 16.49
CA THR A 46 -21.83 5.45 17.03
C THR A 46 -20.52 4.66 16.96
N ASN A 47 -20.60 3.33 16.90
CA ASN A 47 -19.44 2.44 16.85
C ASN A 47 -19.04 2.01 15.42
N PHE A 48 -19.71 2.52 14.39
CA PHE A 48 -19.55 2.12 13.00
C PHE A 48 -18.08 1.94 12.55
N TYR A 49 -17.23 2.92 12.84
CA TYR A 49 -15.82 2.84 12.46
C TYR A 49 -14.98 1.95 13.38
N ILE A 50 -15.36 1.78 14.63
CA ILE A 50 -14.69 0.87 15.56
C ILE A 50 -14.94 -0.57 15.12
N ASP A 51 -16.19 -0.90 14.79
CA ASP A 51 -16.58 -2.22 14.30
C ASP A 51 -15.94 -2.52 12.94
N TRP A 52 -15.87 -1.51 12.05
CA TRP A 52 -15.15 -1.64 10.79
C TRP A 52 -13.65 -1.93 11.01
N ALA A 53 -12.98 -1.21 11.91
CA ALA A 53 -11.56 -1.34 12.18
C ALA A 53 -11.19 -2.71 12.79
N SER A 54 -12.09 -3.32 13.57
CA SER A 54 -11.86 -4.64 14.17
C SER A 54 -11.73 -5.77 13.13
N ASN A 55 -12.30 -5.56 11.93
CA ASN A 55 -12.37 -6.55 10.86
C ASN A 55 -11.35 -6.34 9.74
N ASN A 56 -10.54 -5.26 9.77
CA ASN A 56 -9.65 -4.89 8.66
C ASN A 56 -8.22 -4.56 9.15
N ARG A 57 -7.20 -4.91 8.35
CA ARG A 57 -5.78 -4.74 8.71
C ARG A 57 -4.95 -4.29 7.50
N PHE A 58 -3.91 -3.50 7.72
CA PHE A 58 -2.77 -3.07 6.87
C PHE A 58 -2.88 -1.68 6.25
N HIS A 59 -3.26 -1.50 4.96
CA HIS A 59 -3.44 -0.17 4.38
C HIS A 59 -4.88 0.28 4.55
N VAL A 60 -5.07 1.50 5.02
CA VAL A 60 -6.41 2.08 5.13
C VAL A 60 -6.61 3.19 4.10
N VAL A 61 -7.72 3.11 3.39
CA VAL A 61 -8.12 4.07 2.36
C VAL A 61 -9.36 4.82 2.83
N PHE A 62 -9.25 6.14 2.90
CA PHE A 62 -10.36 7.02 3.22
C PHE A 62 -10.89 7.66 1.95
N LYS A 63 -12.16 7.41 1.62
CA LYS A 63 -12.87 8.04 0.50
C LYS A 63 -13.96 8.96 1.00
N TYR A 64 -13.94 10.22 0.59
CA TYR A 64 -14.86 11.27 1.01
C TYR A 64 -15.00 12.33 -0.08
N LYS A 65 -16.03 13.18 0.02
CA LYS A 65 -16.28 14.26 -0.98
C LYS A 65 -15.78 15.61 -0.48
N LYS A 66 -16.40 16.13 0.59
CA LYS A 66 -16.08 17.44 1.19
C LYS A 66 -15.73 17.23 2.66
N ASP A 67 -14.51 16.78 2.90
CA ASP A 67 -14.00 16.47 4.23
C ASP A 67 -12.48 16.44 4.23
N SER A 68 -11.91 16.03 5.34
CA SER A 68 -10.51 15.69 5.48
C SER A 68 -10.33 14.53 6.46
N VAL A 69 -9.18 13.93 6.44
CA VAL A 69 -8.77 12.93 7.42
C VAL A 69 -7.45 13.34 8.05
N MET A 70 -7.37 13.20 9.34
CA MET A 70 -6.21 13.52 10.15
C MET A 70 -5.80 12.31 10.97
N GLU A 71 -4.51 11.98 10.97
CA GLU A 71 -3.92 11.12 11.97
C GLU A 71 -3.47 11.99 13.13
N VAL A 72 -3.84 11.59 14.35
CA VAL A 72 -3.60 12.38 15.57
C VAL A 72 -3.11 11.50 16.72
N GLY A 73 -2.66 12.10 17.80
CA GLY A 73 -2.39 11.39 19.05
C GLY A 73 -3.66 10.95 19.78
N GLY A 74 -3.54 9.99 20.72
CA GLY A 74 -4.69 9.46 21.46
C GLY A 74 -5.44 10.52 22.28
N ALA A 75 -4.75 11.52 22.83
CA ALA A 75 -5.34 12.65 23.57
C ALA A 75 -6.19 13.53 22.62
N ASP A 76 -5.67 13.85 21.44
CA ASP A 76 -6.36 14.65 20.43
C ASP A 76 -7.56 13.91 19.83
N TYR A 77 -7.44 12.58 19.66
CA TYR A 77 -8.56 11.73 19.27
C TYR A 77 -9.72 11.79 20.27
N THR A 78 -9.41 11.76 21.56
CA THR A 78 -10.42 11.78 22.62
C THR A 78 -11.16 13.12 22.65
N SER A 79 -10.42 14.22 22.52
CA SER A 79 -10.93 15.59 22.57
C SER A 79 -11.37 16.16 21.21
N CYS A 80 -11.24 15.38 20.13
CA CYS A 80 -11.46 15.86 18.75
C CYS A 80 -10.62 17.12 18.41
N ASN A 81 -9.39 17.18 18.93
CA ASN A 81 -8.50 18.30 18.69
C ASN A 81 -7.81 18.16 17.32
N THR A 82 -8.00 19.15 16.45
CA THR A 82 -7.49 19.16 15.07
C THR A 82 -6.27 20.05 14.89
N THR A 83 -5.69 20.59 15.96
CA THR A 83 -4.64 21.63 15.86
C THR A 83 -3.26 21.08 15.55
N HIS A 84 -2.95 19.83 15.94
CA HIS A 84 -1.63 19.24 15.78
C HIS A 84 -1.69 17.82 15.17
N PRO A 85 -2.18 17.66 13.94
CA PRO A 85 -2.22 16.35 13.31
C PRO A 85 -0.80 15.89 12.95
N THR A 86 -0.52 14.60 13.13
CA THR A 86 0.69 13.95 12.64
C THR A 86 0.70 13.90 11.10
N LEU A 87 -0.45 13.56 10.52
CA LEU A 87 -0.68 13.59 9.08
C LEU A 87 -2.04 14.21 8.79
N PHE A 88 -2.14 14.91 7.66
CA PHE A 88 -3.36 15.54 7.17
C PHE A 88 -3.57 15.25 5.69
N SER A 89 -4.79 14.93 5.29
CA SER A 89 -5.16 14.83 3.89
C SER A 89 -6.60 15.30 3.64
N ASN A 90 -6.80 16.01 2.53
CA ASN A 90 -8.10 16.49 2.05
C ASN A 90 -8.32 16.19 0.56
N SER A 91 -7.62 15.19 0.02
CA SER A 91 -7.61 14.84 -1.41
C SER A 91 -8.88 14.15 -1.91
N GLY A 92 -9.79 13.75 -1.01
CA GLY A 92 -10.98 12.96 -1.33
C GLY A 92 -10.74 11.46 -1.44
N ASN A 93 -9.48 11.05 -1.62
CA ASN A 93 -9.04 9.65 -1.63
C ASN A 93 -7.66 9.57 -0.98
N SER A 94 -7.62 9.31 0.32
CA SER A 94 -6.40 9.33 1.12
C SER A 94 -6.00 7.93 1.53
N VAL A 95 -4.75 7.56 1.27
CA VAL A 95 -4.18 6.26 1.65
C VAL A 95 -3.17 6.49 2.77
N PHE A 96 -3.38 5.81 3.89
CA PHE A 96 -2.43 5.81 5.01
C PHE A 96 -1.80 4.42 5.12
N LYS A 97 -0.48 4.39 5.14
CA LYS A 97 0.28 3.17 5.34
C LYS A 97 0.47 2.93 6.84
N LEU A 98 0.03 1.78 7.31
CA LEU A 98 0.24 1.33 8.68
C LEU A 98 1.52 0.49 8.72
N ASP A 99 2.69 1.14 8.79
CA ASP A 99 4.00 0.54 8.55
C ASP A 99 4.68 0.00 9.82
N HIS A 100 4.06 0.17 10.97
CA HIS A 100 4.53 -0.38 12.24
C HIS A 100 3.37 -0.91 13.08
N SER A 101 3.68 -1.78 14.02
CA SER A 101 2.72 -2.22 15.03
C SER A 101 2.40 -1.09 16.00
N GLY A 102 1.14 -0.94 16.33
CA GLY A 102 0.71 0.13 17.22
C GLY A 102 -0.75 0.50 17.06
N THR A 103 -1.13 1.61 17.66
CA THR A 103 -2.48 2.16 17.59
C THR A 103 -2.45 3.47 16.84
N PHE A 104 -3.20 3.51 15.74
CA PHE A 104 -3.37 4.69 14.90
C PHE A 104 -4.75 5.30 15.15
N TYR A 105 -4.79 6.61 15.31
CA TYR A 105 -6.00 7.36 15.63
C TYR A 105 -6.32 8.30 14.47
N PHE A 106 -7.50 8.15 13.87
CA PHE A 106 -7.93 8.98 12.75
C PHE A 106 -9.21 9.75 13.11
N ILE A 107 -9.24 11.04 12.79
CA ILE A 107 -10.39 11.92 12.96
C ILE A 107 -10.70 12.68 11.68
N SER A 108 -11.95 13.10 11.52
CA SER A 108 -12.32 14.11 10.52
C SER A 108 -11.83 15.48 10.94
N GLY A 109 -11.30 16.25 9.99
CA GLY A 109 -10.94 17.65 10.22
C GLY A 109 -12.07 18.64 9.96
N ALA A 110 -13.23 18.16 9.47
CA ALA A 110 -14.40 19.02 9.30
C ALA A 110 -15.06 19.32 10.64
N SER A 111 -15.45 20.59 10.86
CA SER A 111 -16.00 21.05 12.13
C SER A 111 -17.19 20.23 12.59
N GLY A 112 -17.14 19.75 13.82
CA GLY A 112 -18.19 18.98 14.45
C GLY A 112 -18.36 17.55 13.92
N HIS A 113 -17.58 17.09 12.93
CA HIS A 113 -17.71 15.74 12.39
C HIS A 113 -17.13 14.69 13.32
N CYS A 114 -15.96 14.96 13.91
CA CYS A 114 -15.32 14.08 14.89
C CYS A 114 -16.22 13.86 16.11
N GLU A 115 -16.83 14.90 16.63
CA GLU A 115 -17.75 14.86 17.79
C GLU A 115 -19.00 14.03 17.48
N ARG A 116 -19.45 14.00 16.22
CA ARG A 116 -20.55 13.13 15.75
C ARG A 116 -20.10 11.72 15.39
N GLY A 117 -18.88 11.34 15.76
CA GLY A 117 -18.39 9.96 15.62
C GLY A 117 -17.64 9.68 14.31
N GLN A 118 -17.32 10.68 13.49
CA GLN A 118 -16.46 10.46 12.31
C GLN A 118 -14.99 10.40 12.75
N LYS A 119 -14.67 9.33 13.45
CA LYS A 119 -13.34 8.99 13.96
C LYS A 119 -13.18 7.49 14.12
N THR A 120 -11.95 6.98 14.00
CA THR A 120 -11.67 5.55 14.12
C THR A 120 -10.31 5.31 14.77
N ILE A 121 -10.20 4.12 15.40
CA ILE A 121 -8.95 3.60 15.94
C ILE A 121 -8.59 2.35 15.14
N VAL A 122 -7.40 2.30 14.58
CA VAL A 122 -6.88 1.12 13.89
C VAL A 122 -5.71 0.57 14.70
N ARG A 123 -5.82 -0.69 15.16
CA ARG A 123 -4.75 -1.35 15.89
C ARG A 123 -4.04 -2.36 15.00
N VAL A 124 -2.75 -2.16 14.78
CA VAL A 124 -1.87 -3.09 14.07
C VAL A 124 -1.15 -3.95 15.12
N MET A 125 -1.41 -5.25 15.08
CA MET A 125 -0.76 -6.21 15.97
C MET A 125 0.50 -6.75 15.31
N VAL A 126 1.50 -7.10 16.13
CA VAL A 126 2.65 -7.91 15.68
C VAL A 126 2.14 -9.31 15.40
N ASP A 127 2.52 -9.89 14.29
CA ASP A 127 2.32 -11.32 14.05
C ASP A 127 3.39 -12.09 14.83
N GLU A 128 3.03 -12.56 16.02
CA GLU A 128 3.94 -13.35 16.88
C GLU A 128 4.21 -14.75 16.31
N SER A 129 3.56 -15.14 15.23
CA SER A 129 3.74 -16.46 14.61
C SER A 129 5.01 -16.56 13.76
N LEU A 130 5.68 -15.43 13.48
CA LEU A 130 6.97 -15.43 12.78
C LEU A 130 8.10 -15.59 13.81
N PRO A 131 8.92 -16.66 13.72
CA PRO A 131 10.06 -16.84 14.61
C PRO A 131 11.01 -15.64 14.51
N GLU A 132 11.54 -15.21 15.65
CA GLU A 132 12.39 -14.03 15.83
C GLU A 132 13.65 -14.00 14.92
N HIS A 133 13.97 -15.11 14.25
CA HIS A 133 15.06 -15.22 13.27
C HIS A 133 14.75 -14.64 11.88
N ALA A 134 13.51 -14.21 11.60
CA ALA A 134 13.14 -13.59 10.32
C ALA A 134 13.45 -12.07 10.26
N LYS A 135 14.11 -11.51 11.25
CA LYS A 135 14.52 -10.08 11.27
C LYS A 135 15.68 -9.74 10.32
N SER A 136 16.17 -10.70 9.57
CA SER A 136 17.28 -10.45 8.63
C SER A 136 17.11 -11.39 7.45
N SER A 137 16.42 -10.93 6.47
CA SER A 137 16.54 -11.22 5.05
C SER A 137 15.20 -11.06 4.36
N SER A 138 14.72 -9.82 4.30
CA SER A 138 14.01 -9.41 3.11
C SER A 138 15.04 -9.49 1.97
N TYR A 139 15.25 -10.67 1.40
CA TYR A 139 15.85 -10.77 0.08
C TYR A 139 14.81 -10.20 -0.89
N HIS A 140 14.75 -8.90 -0.93
CA HIS A 140 14.46 -8.22 -2.17
C HIS A 140 15.63 -8.61 -3.07
N VAL A 141 15.44 -9.69 -3.82
CA VAL A 141 16.26 -9.88 -5.01
C VAL A 141 15.85 -8.72 -5.90
N PRO A 142 16.67 -7.67 -6.04
CA PRO A 142 16.30 -6.56 -6.88
C PRO A 142 16.12 -7.18 -8.26
N ILE A 143 15.00 -6.88 -8.90
CA ILE A 143 14.67 -7.29 -10.27
C ILE A 143 15.84 -6.98 -11.22
N GLU A 144 16.67 -6.01 -10.88
CA GLU A 144 17.92 -5.65 -11.56
C GLU A 144 18.97 -6.77 -11.61
N VAL A 145 19.10 -7.60 -10.58
CA VAL A 145 20.09 -8.70 -10.59
C VAL A 145 19.68 -9.78 -11.59
N SER A 146 18.40 -10.07 -11.71
CA SER A 146 17.89 -11.00 -12.72
C SER A 146 18.09 -10.45 -14.13
N GLN A 147 17.91 -9.16 -14.32
CA GLN A 147 18.14 -8.50 -15.63
C GLN A 147 19.64 -8.47 -15.98
N MET A 148 20.52 -8.23 -15.01
CA MET A 148 21.97 -8.23 -15.26
C MET A 148 22.49 -9.61 -15.65
N ILE A 149 22.03 -10.68 -14.98
CA ILE A 149 22.42 -12.06 -15.32
C ILE A 149 21.92 -12.41 -16.73
N PHE A 150 20.72 -12.02 -17.09
CA PHE A 150 20.19 -12.25 -18.44
C PHE A 150 20.95 -11.47 -19.50
N PHE A 151 21.32 -10.22 -19.23
CA PHE A 151 22.14 -9.38 -20.13
C PHE A 151 23.53 -9.99 -20.35
N GLN A 152 24.17 -10.50 -19.30
CA GLN A 152 25.47 -11.18 -19.42
C GLN A 152 25.37 -12.47 -20.24
N PHE A 153 24.29 -13.24 -20.05
CA PHE A 153 24.08 -14.46 -20.83
C PHE A 153 23.89 -14.18 -22.33
N VAL A 154 23.12 -13.14 -22.66
CA VAL A 154 22.91 -12.74 -24.05
C VAL A 154 24.20 -12.22 -24.68
N LEU A 155 25.00 -11.44 -23.96
CA LEU A 155 26.31 -10.93 -24.43
C LEU A 155 27.31 -12.07 -24.70
N THR A 156 27.37 -13.09 -23.83
CA THR A 156 28.24 -14.24 -24.03
C THR A 156 27.81 -15.09 -25.22
N CYS A 157 26.51 -15.29 -25.41
CA CYS A 157 25.99 -16.01 -26.59
C CYS A 157 26.27 -15.25 -27.89
N VAL A 158 26.12 -13.93 -27.93
CA VAL A 158 26.43 -13.12 -29.11
C VAL A 158 27.93 -13.14 -29.43
N ALA A 159 28.80 -13.04 -28.42
CA ALA A 159 30.25 -13.11 -28.59
C ALA A 159 30.71 -14.48 -29.14
N SER A 160 30.05 -15.57 -28.72
CA SER A 160 30.35 -16.93 -29.23
C SER A 160 29.91 -17.18 -30.68
N TYR A 161 29.02 -16.31 -31.21
CA TYR A 161 28.53 -16.40 -32.61
C TYR A 161 29.34 -15.56 -33.61
N VAL A 162 30.16 -14.63 -33.12
CA VAL A 162 30.94 -13.70 -33.94
C VAL A 162 32.40 -14.21 -34.13
N ILE A 163 32.84 -15.21 -33.36
CA ILE A 163 34.15 -15.86 -33.51
C ILE A 163 33.95 -17.15 -34.29
#